data_915edd5a1407740e935f06c768b577a8
#
_entry.id   915edd5a1407740e935f06c768b577a8
#
_cell.length_a   1.000
_cell.length_b   1.000
_cell.length_c   1.000
_cell.angle_alpha   90.00
_cell.angle_beta   90.00
_cell.angle_gamma   90.00
#
_symmetry.space_group_name_H-M   'P 1'
#
loop_
_entity.id
_entity.type
_entity.pdbx_description
1 polymer ?
#
loop_
_entity_poly.entity_id
_entity_poly.type
_entity_poly.pdbx_seq_one_letter_code
_entity_poly.pdbx_strand_id
1 'polypeptide(L)'
;KVDKLAKIPHIEQLRIPKTEPIYITDNEFQSIMELDWLDDFYKRVFLLYRETGMRLNEPMISVLDGDWIDIPNTSKGKVGRNIQLDRPMQSIFNELNEWLSSGYGSRLKTPDDHISKMFKKALRSIGADEGKHFHSLRHTFAVRRLIQGTSIYDLKLLMGHSSVTTTEVYSNMNLKRVSQDFPTIVSMYLNEIKIG
;
A
#
# COMPACT_ATOMS: atom_id res chain seq x y z
N LYS A 1 19.06 -54.29 6.07
CA LYS A 1 19.83 -53.20 5.39
C LYS A 1 19.07 -51.94 5.62
N VAL A 2 19.59 -51.07 6.51
CA VAL A 2 19.02 -49.75 6.76
C VAL A 2 19.61 -48.83 5.67
N ASP A 3 18.76 -48.34 4.78
CA ASP A 3 19.16 -47.34 3.79
C ASP A 3 19.68 -46.09 4.50
N LYS A 4 20.93 -45.74 4.22
CA LYS A 4 21.52 -44.48 4.66
C LYS A 4 20.76 -43.36 3.99
N LEU A 5 19.89 -42.65 4.74
CA LEU A 5 19.30 -41.39 4.32
C LEU A 5 20.44 -40.49 3.85
N ALA A 6 20.41 -40.11 2.57
CA ALA A 6 21.35 -39.14 2.01
C ALA A 6 21.25 -37.85 2.84
N LYS A 7 22.39 -37.35 3.33
CA LYS A 7 22.45 -36.07 4.04
C LYS A 7 21.93 -34.99 3.09
N ILE A 8 20.80 -34.38 3.44
CA ILE A 8 20.29 -33.20 2.73
C ILE A 8 21.39 -32.12 2.81
N PRO A 9 21.92 -31.65 1.69
CA PRO A 9 22.95 -30.60 1.71
C PRO A 9 22.41 -29.38 2.43
N HIS A 10 23.19 -28.83 3.35
CA HIS A 10 22.88 -27.56 4.00
C HIS A 10 22.99 -26.45 2.93
N ILE A 11 21.86 -25.95 2.47
CA ILE A 11 21.82 -24.82 1.55
C ILE A 11 21.92 -23.54 2.42
N GLU A 12 23.07 -22.86 2.38
CA GLU A 12 23.19 -21.54 2.99
C GLU A 12 22.21 -20.59 2.34
N GLN A 13 21.33 -20.00 3.16
CA GLN A 13 20.47 -18.91 2.67
C GLN A 13 21.35 -17.71 2.30
N LEU A 14 21.41 -17.40 1.03
CA LEU A 14 22.04 -16.17 0.55
C LEU A 14 21.36 -14.98 1.21
N ARG A 15 22.13 -14.14 1.92
CA ARG A 15 21.64 -12.87 2.44
C ARG A 15 21.44 -11.92 1.27
N ILE A 16 20.20 -11.81 0.80
CA ILE A 16 19.82 -10.80 -0.20
C ILE A 16 19.91 -9.43 0.50
N PRO A 17 20.67 -8.47 -0.02
CA PRO A 17 20.68 -7.12 0.52
C PRO A 17 19.25 -6.58 0.58
N LYS A 18 18.86 -6.01 1.72
CA LYS A 18 17.56 -5.34 1.85
C LYS A 18 17.60 -4.09 0.96
N THR A 19 16.91 -4.12 -0.17
CA THR A 19 16.73 -2.95 -1.02
C THR A 19 15.73 -1.98 -0.37
N GLU A 20 15.97 -0.67 -0.52
CA GLU A 20 15.00 0.33 -0.05
C GLU A 20 13.65 0.13 -0.74
N PRO A 21 12.53 0.32 -0.01
CA PRO A 21 11.20 0.21 -0.61
C PRO A 21 10.99 1.24 -1.71
N ILE A 22 10.42 0.81 -2.83
CA ILE A 22 10.10 1.68 -3.96
C ILE A 22 8.70 2.25 -3.72
N TYR A 23 8.60 3.55 -3.47
CA TYR A 23 7.36 4.29 -3.19
C TYR A 23 7.02 5.30 -4.28
N ILE A 24 5.82 5.87 -4.21
CA ILE A 24 5.33 6.94 -5.09
C ILE A 24 5.46 8.26 -4.35
N THR A 25 6.14 9.23 -4.91
CA THR A 25 6.29 10.59 -4.35
C THR A 25 4.99 11.38 -4.46
N ASP A 26 4.86 12.48 -3.69
CA ASP A 26 3.68 13.37 -3.81
C ASP A 26 3.56 13.95 -5.23
N ASN A 27 4.67 14.35 -5.84
CA ASN A 27 4.67 14.89 -7.21
C ASN A 27 4.21 13.86 -8.24
N GLU A 28 4.72 12.61 -8.16
CA GLU A 28 4.27 11.55 -9.07
C GLU A 28 2.79 11.23 -8.88
N PHE A 29 2.33 11.16 -7.63
CA PHE A 29 0.92 10.91 -7.35
C PHE A 29 0.04 12.04 -7.88
N GLN A 30 0.45 13.29 -7.70
CA GLN A 30 -0.25 14.46 -8.25
C GLN A 30 -0.31 14.38 -9.79
N SER A 31 0.81 14.05 -10.45
CA SER A 31 0.85 13.87 -11.89
C SER A 31 -0.10 12.77 -12.39
N ILE A 32 -0.27 11.68 -11.61
CA ILE A 32 -1.27 10.65 -11.91
C ILE A 32 -2.69 11.22 -11.81
N MET A 33 -2.98 12.03 -10.77
CA MET A 33 -4.30 12.65 -10.59
C MET A 33 -4.66 13.63 -11.69
N GLU A 34 -3.67 14.22 -12.35
CA GLU A 34 -3.82 15.20 -13.45
C GLU A 34 -3.95 14.56 -14.84
N LEU A 35 -3.84 13.22 -14.95
CA LEU A 35 -4.01 12.53 -16.24
C LEU A 35 -5.45 12.64 -16.77
N ASP A 36 -5.65 13.31 -17.89
CA ASP A 36 -6.97 13.53 -18.51
C ASP A 36 -7.63 12.22 -18.97
N TRP A 37 -6.85 11.25 -19.45
CA TRP A 37 -7.35 9.96 -19.94
C TRP A 37 -7.74 8.99 -18.83
N LEU A 38 -7.29 9.23 -17.57
CA LEU A 38 -7.54 8.35 -16.44
C LEU A 38 -8.90 8.72 -15.83
N ASP A 39 -9.82 7.75 -15.84
CA ASP A 39 -11.14 7.92 -15.23
C ASP A 39 -11.02 8.24 -13.74
N ASP A 40 -11.86 9.17 -13.27
CA ASP A 40 -11.87 9.65 -11.88
C ASP A 40 -12.13 8.53 -10.86
N PHE A 41 -12.83 7.47 -11.25
CA PHE A 41 -12.99 6.27 -10.43
C PHE A 41 -11.62 5.69 -10.06
N TYR A 42 -10.71 5.47 -11.02
CA TYR A 42 -9.38 4.93 -10.74
C TYR A 42 -8.54 5.89 -9.92
N LYS A 43 -8.64 7.21 -10.16
CA LYS A 43 -7.96 8.21 -9.35
C LYS A 43 -8.36 8.09 -7.87
N ARG A 44 -9.67 8.01 -7.59
CA ARG A 44 -10.19 7.82 -6.23
C ARG A 44 -9.76 6.47 -5.62
N VAL A 45 -9.82 5.39 -6.38
CA VAL A 45 -9.36 4.08 -5.93
C VAL A 45 -7.87 4.09 -5.58
N PHE A 46 -7.01 4.71 -6.39
CA PHE A 46 -5.58 4.83 -6.07
C PHE A 46 -5.34 5.67 -4.81
N LEU A 47 -6.15 6.73 -4.61
CA LEU A 47 -6.10 7.51 -3.37
C LEU A 47 -6.45 6.64 -2.15
N LEU A 48 -7.52 5.83 -2.21
CA LEU A 48 -7.89 4.91 -1.14
C LEU A 48 -6.72 3.99 -0.75
N TYR A 49 -6.06 3.37 -1.72
CA TYR A 49 -4.92 2.48 -1.46
C TYR A 49 -3.71 3.22 -0.89
N ARG A 50 -3.45 4.45 -1.35
CA ARG A 50 -2.38 5.30 -0.85
C ARG A 50 -2.60 5.70 0.60
N GLU A 51 -3.83 6.02 1.00
CA GLU A 51 -4.15 6.51 2.34
C GLU A 51 -4.41 5.39 3.36
N THR A 52 -4.75 4.19 2.90
CA THR A 52 -5.04 3.03 3.77
C THR A 52 -3.93 2.00 3.84
N GLY A 53 -3.04 1.97 2.85
CA GLY A 53 -2.01 0.94 2.74
C GLY A 53 -2.57 -0.47 2.54
N MET A 54 -3.81 -0.64 2.10
CA MET A 54 -4.42 -1.93 1.80
C MET A 54 -3.64 -2.68 0.71
N ARG A 55 -3.66 -4.01 0.78
CA ARG A 55 -3.19 -4.85 -0.33
C ARG A 55 -4.23 -4.85 -1.44
N LEU A 56 -3.79 -5.10 -2.67
CA LEU A 56 -4.64 -5.03 -3.87
C LEU A 56 -5.97 -5.78 -3.73
N ASN A 57 -5.95 -6.98 -3.16
CA ASN A 57 -7.13 -7.83 -3.01
C ASN A 57 -7.89 -7.64 -1.68
N GLU A 58 -7.40 -6.83 -0.75
CA GLU A 58 -8.05 -6.67 0.56
C GLU A 58 -9.44 -6.03 0.48
N PRO A 59 -9.72 -5.02 -0.35
CA PRO A 59 -11.09 -4.49 -0.45
C PRO A 59 -12.13 -5.52 -0.88
N MET A 60 -11.73 -6.55 -1.64
CA MET A 60 -12.64 -7.59 -2.16
C MET A 60 -13.13 -8.57 -1.09
N ILE A 61 -12.46 -8.60 0.06
CA ILE A 61 -12.72 -9.54 1.15
C ILE A 61 -13.02 -8.84 2.47
N SER A 62 -12.98 -7.50 2.46
CA SER A 62 -13.20 -6.66 3.64
C SER A 62 -14.64 -6.20 3.71
N VAL A 63 -15.08 -5.91 4.92
CA VAL A 63 -16.42 -5.38 5.20
C VAL A 63 -16.28 -4.01 5.86
N LEU A 64 -17.09 -3.05 5.42
CA LEU A 64 -17.23 -1.75 6.08
C LEU A 64 -18.33 -1.87 7.13
N ASP A 65 -17.95 -1.63 8.39
CA ASP A 65 -18.86 -1.56 9.54
C ASP A 65 -18.71 -0.18 10.21
N GLY A 66 -19.73 0.65 10.06
CA GLY A 66 -19.66 2.06 10.47
C GLY A 66 -18.57 2.80 9.73
N ASP A 67 -17.58 3.32 10.47
CA ASP A 67 -16.39 4.00 9.93
C ASP A 67 -15.12 3.10 9.89
N TRP A 68 -15.28 1.79 10.10
CA TRP A 68 -14.19 0.83 10.12
C TRP A 68 -14.27 -0.18 8.99
N ILE A 69 -13.14 -0.43 8.34
CA ILE A 69 -12.97 -1.58 7.46
C ILE A 69 -12.36 -2.73 8.26
N ASP A 70 -13.06 -3.86 8.29
CA ASP A 70 -12.56 -5.10 8.83
C ASP A 70 -11.87 -5.93 7.74
N ILE A 71 -10.56 -6.07 7.85
CA ILE A 71 -9.74 -6.89 6.96
C ILE A 71 -9.49 -8.23 7.64
N PRO A 72 -10.08 -9.33 7.13
CA PRO A 72 -9.97 -10.63 7.78
C PRO A 72 -8.56 -11.23 7.69
N ASN A 73 -8.25 -12.14 8.61
CA ASN A 73 -7.05 -12.97 8.56
C ASN A 73 -7.23 -14.08 7.51
N THR A 74 -6.69 -13.90 6.30
CA THR A 74 -7.00 -14.75 5.14
C THR A 74 -5.91 -15.72 4.73
N SER A 75 -4.69 -15.63 5.30
CA SER A 75 -3.60 -16.50 4.87
C SER A 75 -2.42 -16.50 5.83
N LYS A 76 -1.58 -17.56 5.71
CA LYS A 76 -0.36 -17.74 6.46
C LYS A 76 0.54 -16.49 6.41
N GLY A 77 0.85 -15.92 7.58
CA GLY A 77 1.70 -14.73 7.72
C GLY A 77 0.99 -13.38 7.54
N LYS A 78 -0.35 -13.36 7.37
CA LYS A 78 -1.14 -12.14 7.37
C LYS A 78 -1.98 -12.08 8.65
N VAL A 79 -1.98 -10.92 9.28
CA VAL A 79 -2.79 -10.64 10.47
C VAL A 79 -3.96 -9.76 10.04
N GLY A 80 -5.17 -10.12 10.47
CA GLY A 80 -6.35 -9.28 10.31
C GLY A 80 -6.13 -7.94 11.01
N ARG A 81 -6.76 -6.89 10.52
CA ARG A 81 -6.70 -5.56 11.10
C ARG A 81 -7.89 -4.72 10.70
N ASN A 82 -8.13 -3.70 11.49
CA ASN A 82 -9.18 -2.72 11.23
C ASN A 82 -8.54 -1.41 10.78
N ILE A 83 -9.16 -0.74 9.82
CA ILE A 83 -8.74 0.57 9.33
C ILE A 83 -9.92 1.52 9.49
N GLN A 84 -9.73 2.61 10.23
CA GLN A 84 -10.72 3.67 10.31
C GLN A 84 -10.69 4.53 9.05
N LEU A 85 -11.85 4.81 8.49
CA LEU A 85 -12.02 5.66 7.32
C LEU A 85 -12.83 6.90 7.69
N ASP A 86 -12.40 8.05 7.20
CA ASP A 86 -13.23 9.24 7.13
C ASP A 86 -14.35 9.08 6.08
N ARG A 87 -15.33 9.98 6.10
CA ARG A 87 -16.47 9.93 5.17
C ARG A 87 -16.07 9.92 3.67
N PRO A 88 -15.11 10.74 3.21
CA PRO A 88 -14.65 10.66 1.84
C PRO A 88 -14.09 9.28 1.46
N MET A 89 -13.26 8.68 2.31
CA MET A 89 -12.70 7.35 2.06
C MET A 89 -13.74 6.24 2.10
N GLN A 90 -14.75 6.33 3.00
CA GLN A 90 -15.90 5.41 3.02
C GLN A 90 -16.68 5.45 1.71
N SER A 91 -16.92 6.66 1.16
CA SER A 91 -17.59 6.81 -0.14
C SER A 91 -16.82 6.13 -1.27
N ILE A 92 -15.50 6.30 -1.31
CA ILE A 92 -14.64 5.64 -2.31
C ILE A 92 -14.64 4.13 -2.14
N PHE A 93 -14.60 3.64 -0.89
CA PHE A 93 -14.65 2.20 -0.62
C PHE A 93 -15.99 1.57 -1.07
N ASN A 94 -17.10 2.25 -0.80
CA ASN A 94 -18.43 1.79 -1.25
C ASN A 94 -18.53 1.82 -2.79
N GLU A 95 -18.03 2.85 -3.45
CA GLU A 95 -17.99 2.93 -4.92
C GLU A 95 -17.15 1.77 -5.50
N LEU A 96 -16.02 1.43 -4.90
CA LEU A 96 -15.20 0.30 -5.30
C LEU A 96 -15.96 -1.03 -5.13
N ASN A 97 -16.66 -1.21 -4.01
CA ASN A 97 -17.48 -2.42 -3.77
C ASN A 97 -18.63 -2.54 -4.77
N GLU A 98 -19.30 -1.44 -5.10
CA GLU A 98 -20.32 -1.43 -6.14
C GLU A 98 -19.72 -1.78 -7.51
N TRP A 99 -18.60 -1.21 -7.87
CA TRP A 99 -17.88 -1.54 -9.10
C TRP A 99 -17.49 -3.02 -9.17
N LEU A 100 -17.06 -3.62 -8.04
CA LEU A 100 -16.71 -5.04 -7.93
C LEU A 100 -17.93 -5.96 -8.02
N SER A 101 -19.07 -5.57 -7.43
CA SER A 101 -20.25 -6.43 -7.28
C SER A 101 -21.27 -6.29 -8.42
N SER A 102 -21.51 -5.07 -8.90
CA SER A 102 -22.54 -4.78 -9.89
C SER A 102 -22.09 -3.95 -11.08
N GLY A 103 -20.95 -3.27 -10.96
CA GLY A 103 -20.37 -2.40 -11.99
C GLY A 103 -19.61 -3.16 -13.08
N TYR A 104 -18.76 -2.43 -13.81
CA TYR A 104 -17.93 -2.99 -14.87
C TYR A 104 -16.98 -4.08 -14.32
N GLY A 105 -16.43 -3.88 -13.13
CA GLY A 105 -15.50 -4.80 -12.47
C GLY A 105 -16.06 -6.19 -12.24
N SER A 106 -17.38 -6.30 -11.99
CA SER A 106 -18.05 -7.59 -11.78
C SER A 106 -17.98 -8.52 -13.00
N ARG A 107 -17.75 -7.97 -14.19
CA ARG A 107 -17.63 -8.71 -15.46
C ARG A 107 -16.21 -9.16 -15.74
N LEU A 108 -15.23 -8.68 -14.97
CA LEU A 108 -13.82 -9.02 -15.14
C LEU A 108 -13.50 -10.32 -14.39
N LYS A 109 -12.72 -11.18 -15.02
CA LYS A 109 -12.22 -12.41 -14.38
C LYS A 109 -11.25 -12.11 -13.23
N THR A 110 -10.47 -11.04 -13.37
CA THR A 110 -9.46 -10.60 -12.40
C THR A 110 -9.55 -9.07 -12.23
N PRO A 111 -10.55 -8.56 -11.46
CA PRO A 111 -10.75 -7.12 -11.31
C PRO A 111 -9.59 -6.43 -10.60
N ASP A 112 -8.94 -7.09 -9.66
CA ASP A 112 -7.73 -6.63 -8.98
C ASP A 112 -6.55 -6.44 -9.96
N ASP A 113 -6.32 -7.41 -10.82
CA ASP A 113 -5.28 -7.32 -11.85
C ASP A 113 -5.56 -6.15 -12.82
N HIS A 114 -6.83 -5.92 -13.16
CA HIS A 114 -7.22 -4.77 -13.99
C HIS A 114 -6.88 -3.44 -13.32
N ILE A 115 -7.22 -3.25 -12.03
CA ILE A 115 -6.88 -2.05 -11.25
C ILE A 115 -5.35 -1.86 -11.23
N SER A 116 -4.59 -2.94 -11.00
CA SER A 116 -3.14 -2.91 -10.97
C SER A 116 -2.54 -2.51 -12.32
N LYS A 117 -3.08 -3.03 -13.44
CA LYS A 117 -2.67 -2.67 -14.81
C LYS A 117 -2.97 -1.21 -15.15
N MET A 118 -4.13 -0.70 -14.72
CA MET A 118 -4.46 0.72 -14.90
C MET A 118 -3.48 1.62 -14.16
N PHE A 119 -3.10 1.27 -12.92
CA PHE A 119 -2.08 2.02 -12.18
C PHE A 119 -0.71 1.96 -12.87
N LYS A 120 -0.28 0.79 -13.36
CA LYS A 120 0.99 0.67 -14.11
C LYS A 120 0.98 1.49 -15.40
N LYS A 121 -0.15 1.53 -16.10
CA LYS A 121 -0.32 2.39 -17.28
C LYS A 121 -0.20 3.88 -16.91
N ALA A 122 -0.81 4.30 -15.79
CA ALA A 122 -0.70 5.67 -15.30
C ALA A 122 0.76 6.05 -14.95
N LEU A 123 1.49 5.17 -14.25
CA LEU A 123 2.91 5.36 -13.95
C LEU A 123 3.76 5.56 -15.22
N ARG A 124 3.53 4.75 -16.25
CA ARG A 124 4.23 4.89 -17.54
C ARG A 124 3.90 6.20 -18.24
N SER A 125 2.65 6.65 -18.15
CA SER A 125 2.22 7.92 -18.77
C SER A 125 2.91 9.15 -18.17
N ILE A 126 3.30 9.10 -16.90
CA ILE A 126 4.04 10.17 -16.23
C ILE A 126 5.57 9.97 -16.29
N GLY A 127 6.06 8.93 -16.97
CA GLY A 127 7.49 8.63 -17.07
C GLY A 127 8.12 8.16 -15.75
N ALA A 128 7.34 7.59 -14.82
CA ALA A 128 7.86 7.07 -13.56
C ALA A 128 8.78 5.86 -13.78
N ASP A 129 9.67 5.62 -12.79
CA ASP A 129 10.59 4.48 -12.81
C ASP A 129 9.87 3.14 -13.03
N GLU A 130 10.42 2.28 -13.90
CA GLU A 130 9.81 0.99 -14.26
C GLU A 130 9.70 0.01 -13.08
N GLY A 131 10.50 0.16 -12.03
CA GLY A 131 10.38 -0.61 -10.79
C GLY A 131 9.12 -0.30 -10.00
N LYS A 132 8.47 0.85 -10.25
CA LYS A 132 7.24 1.25 -9.56
C LYS A 132 6.04 0.45 -10.08
N HIS A 133 5.21 0.01 -9.14
CA HIS A 133 4.04 -0.82 -9.42
C HIS A 133 2.96 -0.60 -8.35
N PHE A 134 1.83 -1.28 -8.46
CA PHE A 134 0.70 -1.05 -7.56
C PHE A 134 1.06 -1.15 -6.06
N HIS A 135 1.88 -2.13 -5.68
CA HIS A 135 2.32 -2.31 -4.30
C HIS A 135 3.14 -1.12 -3.77
N SER A 136 3.70 -0.30 -4.66
CA SER A 136 4.38 0.94 -4.28
C SER A 136 3.45 1.94 -3.58
N LEU A 137 2.12 1.90 -3.81
CA LEU A 137 1.15 2.69 -3.03
C LEU A 137 1.15 2.30 -1.54
N ARG A 138 1.27 1.01 -1.26
CA ARG A 138 1.37 0.50 0.11
C ARG A 138 2.72 0.86 0.75
N HIS A 139 3.81 0.85 -0.02
CA HIS A 139 5.09 1.39 0.45
C HIS A 139 5.01 2.89 0.73
N THR A 140 4.29 3.64 -0.13
CA THR A 140 4.01 5.07 0.10
C THR A 140 3.28 5.29 1.42
N PHE A 141 2.22 4.54 1.72
CA PHE A 141 1.53 4.59 3.01
C PHE A 141 2.50 4.41 4.17
N ALA A 142 3.32 3.35 4.13
CA ALA A 142 4.27 3.03 5.19
C ALA A 142 5.28 4.16 5.42
N VAL A 143 5.86 4.67 4.35
CA VAL A 143 6.84 5.77 4.40
C VAL A 143 6.21 7.04 4.95
N ARG A 144 5.01 7.42 4.50
CA ARG A 144 4.27 8.58 4.99
C ARG A 144 3.98 8.47 6.50
N ARG A 145 3.57 7.29 6.99
CA ARG A 145 3.33 7.05 8.42
C ARG A 145 4.62 7.20 9.26
N LEU A 146 5.76 6.72 8.74
CA LEU A 146 7.05 6.91 9.43
C LEU A 146 7.48 8.38 9.49
N ILE A 147 7.29 9.14 8.40
CA ILE A 147 7.55 10.58 8.39
C ILE A 147 6.65 11.28 9.43
N GLN A 148 5.43 10.80 9.60
CA GLN A 148 4.46 11.26 10.61
C GLN A 148 4.80 10.80 12.05
N GLY A 149 5.91 10.13 12.28
CA GLY A 149 6.36 9.70 13.61
C GLY A 149 5.75 8.38 14.09
N THR A 150 5.02 7.65 13.25
CA THR A 150 4.52 6.30 13.60
C THR A 150 5.70 5.38 13.89
N SER A 151 5.67 4.66 15.01
CA SER A 151 6.72 3.70 15.33
C SER A 151 6.73 2.51 14.35
N ILE A 152 7.88 1.85 14.19
CA ILE A 152 7.99 0.66 13.34
C ILE A 152 7.08 -0.48 13.81
N TYR A 153 6.80 -0.57 15.12
CA TYR A 153 5.91 -1.56 15.72
C TYR A 153 4.45 -1.26 15.41
N ASP A 154 4.03 0.01 15.51
CA ASP A 154 2.68 0.43 15.16
C ASP A 154 2.45 0.30 13.65
N LEU A 155 3.46 0.66 12.84
CA LEU A 155 3.42 0.46 11.40
C LEU A 155 3.22 -1.02 11.04
N LYS A 156 3.90 -1.94 11.73
CA LYS A 156 3.68 -3.38 11.57
C LYS A 156 2.20 -3.75 11.74
N LEU A 157 1.56 -3.24 12.80
CA LEU A 157 0.14 -3.49 13.08
C LEU A 157 -0.77 -2.90 11.99
N LEU A 158 -0.56 -1.64 11.64
CA LEU A 158 -1.30 -0.95 10.58
C LEU A 158 -1.19 -1.66 9.22
N MET A 159 -0.03 -2.24 8.93
CA MET A 159 0.20 -2.98 7.70
C MET A 159 -0.27 -4.44 7.76
N GLY A 160 -0.67 -4.97 8.93
CA GLY A 160 -1.03 -6.38 9.10
C GLY A 160 0.12 -7.32 8.74
N HIS A 161 1.33 -7.00 9.20
CA HIS A 161 2.49 -7.87 9.09
C HIS A 161 2.60 -8.78 10.32
N SER A 162 2.74 -10.08 10.12
CA SER A 162 2.92 -11.05 11.20
C SER A 162 4.28 -10.91 11.89
N SER A 163 5.32 -10.47 11.14
CA SER A 163 6.68 -10.27 11.64
C SER A 163 7.12 -8.82 11.49
N VAL A 164 7.86 -8.31 12.48
CA VAL A 164 8.54 -7.02 12.42
C VAL A 164 9.57 -7.02 11.29
N THR A 165 10.22 -8.14 11.02
CA THR A 165 11.24 -8.28 9.96
C THR A 165 10.73 -7.82 8.59
N THR A 166 9.43 -8.01 8.30
CA THR A 166 8.81 -7.51 7.06
C THR A 166 8.73 -5.98 7.05
N THR A 167 8.66 -5.34 8.22
CA THR A 167 8.58 -3.88 8.36
C THR A 167 9.98 -3.25 8.50
N GLU A 168 10.98 -4.01 8.91
CA GLU A 168 12.38 -3.54 9.06
C GLU A 168 13.02 -3.06 7.75
N VAL A 169 12.43 -3.36 6.61
CA VAL A 169 12.90 -2.81 5.32
C VAL A 169 12.84 -1.27 5.31
N TYR A 170 11.98 -0.67 6.13
CA TYR A 170 11.85 0.78 6.28
C TYR A 170 12.78 1.38 7.33
N SER A 171 13.37 0.59 8.23
CA SER A 171 14.18 1.09 9.36
C SER A 171 15.48 1.78 8.95
N ASN A 172 16.00 1.44 7.76
CA ASN A 172 17.24 2.00 7.24
C ASN A 172 17.01 3.23 6.34
N MET A 173 15.75 3.67 6.17
CA MET A 173 15.45 4.83 5.33
C MET A 173 15.93 6.12 5.98
N ASN A 174 16.59 6.98 5.21
CA ASN A 174 16.92 8.33 5.64
C ASN A 174 15.66 9.21 5.57
N LEU A 175 14.89 9.23 6.66
CA LEU A 175 13.60 9.94 6.71
C LEU A 175 13.74 11.44 6.39
N LYS A 176 14.87 12.09 6.74
CA LYS A 176 15.11 13.49 6.38
C LYS A 176 15.19 13.70 4.86
N ARG A 177 15.84 12.79 4.13
CA ARG A 177 15.88 12.83 2.66
C ARG A 177 14.50 12.52 2.07
N VAL A 178 13.90 11.45 2.56
CA VAL A 178 12.62 10.95 2.04
C VAL A 178 11.48 11.92 2.30
N SER A 179 11.51 12.69 3.40
CA SER A 179 10.47 13.71 3.68
C SER A 179 10.39 14.80 2.60
N GLN A 180 11.45 15.02 1.83
CA GLN A 180 11.45 15.97 0.71
C GLN A 180 10.52 15.51 -0.43
N ASP A 181 10.28 14.21 -0.54
CA ASP A 181 9.38 13.61 -1.52
C ASP A 181 7.88 13.72 -1.10
N PHE A 182 7.62 14.20 0.14
CA PHE A 182 6.30 14.31 0.74
C PHE A 182 6.05 15.71 1.36
N PRO A 183 6.11 16.78 0.57
CA PRO A 183 5.97 18.15 1.08
C PRO A 183 4.58 18.40 1.69
N THR A 184 3.54 17.69 1.26
CA THR A 184 2.18 17.81 1.83
C THR A 184 2.13 17.41 3.30
N ILE A 185 2.88 16.38 3.70
CA ILE A 185 2.95 15.95 5.11
C ILE A 185 3.72 16.98 5.94
N VAL A 186 4.86 17.44 5.43
CA VAL A 186 5.70 18.42 6.14
C VAL A 186 4.94 19.72 6.38
N SER A 187 4.16 20.19 5.42
CA SER A 187 3.36 21.42 5.56
C SER A 187 2.23 21.26 6.59
N MET A 188 1.61 20.10 6.70
CA MET A 188 0.58 19.82 7.72
C MET A 188 1.17 19.94 9.14
N TYR A 189 2.33 19.33 9.41
CA TYR A 189 3.00 19.44 10.71
C TYR A 189 3.41 20.86 11.08
N LEU A 190 3.93 21.64 10.12
CA LEU A 190 4.33 23.02 10.36
C LEU A 190 3.12 23.93 10.67
N ASN A 191 1.95 23.60 10.16
CA ASN A 191 0.72 24.32 10.45
C ASN A 191 0.17 23.97 11.86
N GLU A 192 0.23 22.69 12.25
CA GLU A 192 -0.17 22.27 13.61
C GLU A 192 0.69 22.89 14.71
N ILE A 193 2.01 23.01 14.50
CA ILE A 193 2.93 23.63 15.47
C ILE A 193 2.70 25.15 15.60
N LYS A 194 2.17 25.82 14.56
CA LYS A 194 1.91 27.28 14.60
C LYS A 194 0.59 27.65 15.29
N ILE A 195 -0.27 26.69 15.54
CA ILE A 195 -1.60 26.91 16.16
C ILE A 195 -1.58 26.57 17.66
N GLY A 196 -0.54 25.95 18.19
CA GLY A 196 -0.28 25.68 19.61
C GLY A 196 0.70 26.67 20.22
#